data_49d998315437d6938963d8478331bd08
#
_entry.id   49d998315437d6938963d8478331bd08
#
_cell.length_a   1.000
_cell.length_b   1.000
_cell.length_c   1.000
_cell.angle_alpha   90.00
_cell.angle_beta   90.00
_cell.angle_gamma   90.00
#
_symmetry.space_group_name_H-M   'P 1'
#
loop_
_entity.id
_entity.type
_entity.pdbx_description
1 polymer ?
#
loop_
_entity_poly.entity_id
_entity_poly.type
_entity_poly.pdbx_seq_one_letter_code
_entity_poly.pdbx_strand_id
1 'polypeptide(L)'
;MFILRDILTPLQNEYSSTRLGRQRSHWFVYALLAFIVPFTSSISSNILRCMNTLFGISVNRRRFYTFLKSNQLPWAKLWPRLWSMIPNPLTDERLLVALDDFINPKTGRKIFGCSHILNHAAKANQSKYPWAQNVVVVGLLKRIKGRWACLPVA
;
A
#
# COMPACT_ATOMS: atom_id res chain seq x y z
N MET A 1 10.92 18.21 -4.91
CA MET A 1 10.46 18.55 -3.55
C MET A 1 8.96 18.41 -3.35
N PHE A 2 8.18 18.42 -4.42
CA PHE A 2 6.72 18.20 -4.39
C PHE A 2 6.27 16.97 -3.58
N ILE A 3 6.83 15.77 -3.87
CA ILE A 3 6.45 14.53 -3.18
C ILE A 3 6.66 14.61 -1.67
N LEU A 4 7.78 15.15 -1.21
CA LEU A 4 8.09 15.26 0.22
C LEU A 4 7.11 16.20 0.93
N ARG A 5 6.89 17.39 0.38
CA ARG A 5 6.07 18.43 1.02
C ARG A 5 4.57 18.12 0.92
N ASP A 6 4.11 17.81 -0.30
CA ASP A 6 2.67 17.84 -0.59
C ASP A 6 2.02 16.46 -0.41
N ILE A 7 2.79 15.38 -0.40
CA ILE A 7 2.30 14.00 -0.19
C ILE A 7 2.78 13.41 1.12
N LEU A 8 4.11 13.29 1.31
CA LEU A 8 4.64 12.55 2.45
C LEU A 8 4.46 13.28 3.78
N THR A 9 4.66 14.58 3.84
CA THR A 9 4.51 15.34 5.09
C THR A 9 3.08 15.28 5.65
N PRO A 10 2.02 15.51 4.86
CA PRO A 10 0.65 15.37 5.34
C PRO A 10 0.33 13.95 5.84
N LEU A 11 0.78 12.92 5.12
CA LEU A 11 0.60 11.52 5.55
C LEU A 11 1.39 11.20 6.82
N GLN A 12 2.62 11.72 6.95
CA GLN A 12 3.43 11.57 8.15
C GLN A 12 2.77 12.23 9.37
N ASN A 13 2.19 13.41 9.20
CA ASN A 13 1.50 14.13 10.27
C ASN A 13 0.29 13.32 10.76
N GLU A 14 -0.52 12.80 9.85
CA GLU A 14 -1.66 11.93 10.19
C GLU A 14 -1.20 10.64 10.87
N TYR A 15 -0.18 10.00 10.35
CA TYR A 15 0.41 8.80 10.94
C TYR A 15 0.95 9.05 12.35
N SER A 16 1.50 10.24 12.60
CA SER A 16 2.06 10.66 13.89
C SER A 16 1.01 11.04 14.92
N SER A 17 -0.28 10.93 14.61
CA SER A 17 -1.38 11.26 15.53
C SER A 17 -1.43 10.39 16.80
N THR A 18 -0.79 9.21 16.80
CA THR A 18 -0.66 8.34 17.96
C THR A 18 0.78 8.36 18.52
N ARG A 19 0.96 7.99 19.80
CA ARG A 19 2.28 7.89 20.42
C ARG A 19 3.21 6.93 19.65
N LEU A 20 2.70 5.74 19.31
CA LEU A 20 3.48 4.75 18.57
C LEU A 20 3.74 5.21 17.14
N GLY A 21 2.79 5.87 16.50
CA GLY A 21 2.96 6.47 15.17
C GLY A 21 4.09 7.50 15.16
N ARG A 22 4.15 8.41 16.15
CA ARG A 22 5.27 9.37 16.28
C ARG A 22 6.62 8.66 16.40
N GLN A 23 6.72 7.62 17.22
CA GLN A 23 7.96 6.87 17.38
C GLN A 23 8.42 6.12 16.12
N ARG A 24 7.48 5.82 15.22
CA ARG A 24 7.72 5.06 13.98
C ARG A 24 7.56 5.89 12.70
N SER A 25 7.31 7.18 12.81
CA SER A 25 7.03 8.05 11.66
C SER A 25 8.16 8.06 10.63
N HIS A 26 9.40 8.03 11.05
CA HIS A 26 10.53 7.93 10.12
C HIS A 26 10.56 6.61 9.36
N TRP A 27 10.25 5.47 9.99
CA TRP A 27 10.15 4.20 9.26
C TRP A 27 9.03 4.21 8.24
N PHE A 28 7.89 4.82 8.59
CA PHE A 28 6.77 5.01 7.67
C PHE A 28 7.19 5.82 6.43
N VAL A 29 7.82 6.97 6.63
CA VAL A 29 8.28 7.83 5.53
C VAL A 29 9.29 7.12 4.64
N TYR A 30 10.31 6.50 5.22
CA TYR A 30 11.33 5.80 4.45
C TYR A 30 10.80 4.54 3.76
N ALA A 31 9.81 3.85 4.34
CA ALA A 31 9.13 2.77 3.66
C ALA A 31 8.35 3.27 2.43
N LEU A 32 7.62 4.41 2.55
CA LEU A 32 6.94 5.03 1.41
C LEU A 32 7.93 5.48 0.33
N LEU A 33 9.05 6.11 0.71
CA LEU A 33 10.10 6.48 -0.24
C LEU A 33 10.66 5.25 -0.96
N ALA A 34 10.87 4.15 -0.24
CA ALA A 34 11.36 2.90 -0.83
C ALA A 34 10.36 2.26 -1.82
N PHE A 35 9.06 2.52 -1.68
CA PHE A 35 8.05 2.14 -2.68
C PHE A 35 8.13 2.99 -3.96
N ILE A 36 8.47 4.27 -3.81
CA ILE A 36 8.54 5.22 -4.94
C ILE A 36 9.81 5.03 -5.74
N VAL A 37 10.89 4.52 -5.13
CA VAL A 37 12.17 4.29 -5.81
C VAL A 37 12.01 3.17 -6.83
N PRO A 38 12.17 3.44 -8.14
CA PRO A 38 11.82 2.50 -9.21
C PRO A 38 12.79 1.34 -9.41
N PHE A 39 13.85 1.26 -8.60
CA PHE A 39 14.93 0.27 -8.79
C PHE A 39 14.66 -1.08 -8.11
N THR A 40 13.59 -1.20 -7.34
CA THR A 40 13.27 -2.43 -6.63
C THR A 40 11.81 -2.81 -6.79
N SER A 41 11.52 -4.13 -6.77
CA SER A 41 10.13 -4.58 -6.69
C SER A 41 9.54 -4.21 -5.32
N SER A 42 8.23 -4.01 -5.26
CA SER A 42 7.48 -3.62 -4.04
C SER A 42 7.38 -4.72 -2.97
N ILE A 43 8.23 -5.74 -3.03
CA ILE A 43 8.30 -6.79 -2.02
C ILE A 43 8.91 -6.22 -0.73
N SER A 44 8.32 -6.54 0.41
CA SER A 44 8.72 -6.00 1.71
C SER A 44 10.20 -6.22 2.08
N SER A 45 10.81 -7.32 1.61
CA SER A 45 12.25 -7.56 1.78
C SER A 45 13.12 -6.57 1.00
N ASN A 46 12.67 -6.16 -0.19
CA ASN A 46 13.37 -5.16 -0.99
C ASN A 46 13.18 -3.76 -0.42
N ILE A 47 12.00 -3.46 0.12
CA ILE A 47 11.75 -2.20 0.83
C ILE A 47 12.70 -2.07 2.00
N LEU A 48 12.82 -3.12 2.82
CA LEU A 48 13.75 -3.14 3.95
C LEU A 48 15.21 -2.95 3.51
N ARG A 49 15.61 -3.64 2.42
CA ARG A 49 16.95 -3.49 1.83
C ARG A 49 17.17 -2.05 1.36
N CYS A 50 16.22 -1.48 0.64
CA CYS A 50 16.27 -0.09 0.18
C CYS A 50 16.41 0.88 1.36
N MET A 51 15.62 0.70 2.43
CA MET A 51 15.74 1.52 3.64
C MET A 51 17.16 1.46 4.24
N ASN A 52 17.72 0.27 4.32
CA ASN A 52 19.05 0.07 4.93
C ASN A 52 20.18 0.58 4.02
N THR A 53 20.14 0.32 2.71
CA THR A 53 21.26 0.62 1.81
C THR A 53 21.21 2.02 1.22
N LEU A 54 20.04 2.52 0.85
CA LEU A 54 19.91 3.86 0.21
C LEU A 54 19.69 4.97 1.23
N PHE A 55 18.96 4.70 2.29
CA PHE A 55 18.61 5.74 3.27
C PHE A 55 19.39 5.61 4.59
N GLY A 56 20.26 4.60 4.72
CA GLY A 56 21.08 4.40 5.93
C GLY A 56 20.26 4.06 7.18
N ILE A 57 19.01 3.61 7.02
CA ILE A 57 18.11 3.31 8.13
C ILE A 57 18.34 1.88 8.59
N SER A 58 19.12 1.70 9.65
CA SER A 58 19.37 0.38 10.22
C SER A 58 18.12 -0.15 10.95
N VAL A 59 17.35 -1.01 10.28
CA VAL A 59 16.19 -1.68 10.85
C VAL A 59 16.35 -3.19 10.75
N ASN A 60 16.23 -3.87 11.89
CA ASN A 60 16.23 -5.34 11.91
C ASN A 60 14.96 -5.88 11.22
N ARG A 61 15.12 -6.97 10.45
CA ARG A 61 14.05 -7.63 9.71
C ARG A 61 12.80 -7.91 10.57
N ARG A 62 12.99 -8.50 11.77
CA ARG A 62 11.90 -8.81 12.69
C ARG A 62 11.13 -7.55 13.11
N ARG A 63 11.84 -6.47 13.44
CA ARG A 63 11.23 -5.19 13.84
C ARG A 63 10.46 -4.55 12.69
N PHE A 64 10.99 -4.62 11.47
CA PHE A 64 10.31 -4.09 10.29
C PHE A 64 8.99 -4.82 9.99
N TYR A 65 8.97 -6.14 10.00
CA TYR A 65 7.74 -6.90 9.81
C TYR A 65 6.75 -6.72 10.97
N THR A 66 7.22 -6.58 12.21
CA THR A 66 6.37 -6.24 13.35
C THR A 66 5.74 -4.85 13.18
N PHE A 67 6.49 -3.89 12.65
CA PHE A 67 5.98 -2.57 12.30
C PHE A 67 4.88 -2.65 11.23
N LEU A 68 5.12 -3.33 10.12
CA LEU A 68 4.14 -3.43 9.03
C LEU A 68 2.82 -4.11 9.44
N LYS A 69 2.86 -5.08 10.34
CA LYS A 69 1.67 -5.83 10.80
C LYS A 69 0.99 -5.26 12.04
N SER A 70 1.51 -4.18 12.61
CA SER A 70 0.99 -3.64 13.87
C SER A 70 -0.37 -3.00 13.70
N ASN A 71 -1.38 -3.52 14.41
CA ASN A 71 -2.72 -2.95 14.50
C ASN A 71 -2.80 -1.74 15.44
N GLN A 72 -1.76 -1.47 16.22
CA GLN A 72 -1.67 -0.29 17.10
C GLN A 72 -1.25 0.98 16.36
N LEU A 73 -0.84 0.85 15.10
CA LEU A 73 -0.49 1.98 14.26
C LEU A 73 -1.72 2.51 13.52
N PRO A 74 -1.80 3.82 13.26
CA PRO A 74 -3.01 4.44 12.74
C PRO A 74 -3.18 4.27 11.22
N TRP A 75 -3.06 3.05 10.69
CA TRP A 75 -3.16 2.76 9.26
C TRP A 75 -4.48 3.24 8.65
N ALA A 76 -5.59 3.00 9.36
CA ALA A 76 -6.92 3.40 8.88
C ALA A 76 -7.09 4.92 8.74
N LYS A 77 -6.35 5.73 9.52
CA LYS A 77 -6.41 7.20 9.44
C LYS A 77 -5.77 7.75 8.17
N LEU A 78 -4.94 6.96 7.50
CA LEU A 78 -4.30 7.38 6.24
C LEU A 78 -5.30 7.47 5.09
N TRP A 79 -6.36 6.65 5.09
CA TRP A 79 -7.35 6.62 4.01
C TRP A 79 -8.10 7.95 3.85
N PRO A 80 -8.72 8.54 4.89
CA PRO A 80 -9.34 9.85 4.78
C PRO A 80 -8.35 10.94 4.33
N ARG A 81 -7.09 10.83 4.78
CA ARG A 81 -6.06 11.78 4.38
C ARG A 81 -5.68 11.64 2.91
N LEU A 82 -5.52 10.42 2.42
CA LEU A 82 -5.30 10.16 0.99
C LEU A 82 -6.46 10.70 0.16
N TRP A 83 -7.69 10.43 0.58
CA TRP A 83 -8.88 10.94 -0.07
C TRP A 83 -8.90 12.46 -0.17
N SER A 84 -8.57 13.17 0.92
CA SER A 84 -8.53 14.64 0.95
C SER A 84 -7.46 15.25 0.04
N MET A 85 -6.48 14.45 -0.41
CA MET A 85 -5.44 14.89 -1.34
C MET A 85 -5.85 14.77 -2.82
N ILE A 86 -7.00 14.18 -3.10
CA ILE A 86 -7.52 14.04 -4.47
C ILE A 86 -8.28 15.33 -4.81
N PRO A 87 -7.76 16.20 -5.71
CA PRO A 87 -8.46 17.40 -6.10
C PRO A 87 -9.66 17.00 -6.97
N ASN A 88 -10.84 17.53 -6.63
CA ASN A 88 -12.07 17.31 -7.38
C ASN A 88 -12.29 15.82 -7.75
N PRO A 89 -12.81 14.97 -6.84
CA PRO A 89 -12.96 13.54 -7.09
C PRO A 89 -14.04 13.21 -8.14
N LEU A 90 -14.87 14.18 -8.53
CA LEU A 90 -15.93 13.99 -9.49
C LEU A 90 -15.42 13.96 -10.93
N THR A 91 -16.08 13.22 -11.77
CA THR A 91 -15.95 13.24 -13.23
C THR A 91 -17.37 13.41 -13.81
N ASP A 92 -17.58 14.49 -14.57
CA ASP A 92 -18.90 14.86 -15.11
C ASP A 92 -19.98 14.87 -14.00
N GLU A 93 -19.67 15.56 -12.89
CA GLU A 93 -20.51 15.70 -11.68
C GLU A 93 -20.88 14.38 -10.99
N ARG A 94 -20.24 13.28 -11.37
CA ARG A 94 -20.48 11.94 -10.80
C ARG A 94 -19.23 11.39 -10.13
N LEU A 95 -19.45 10.67 -9.04
CA LEU A 95 -18.42 9.85 -8.41
C LEU A 95 -18.39 8.49 -9.11
N LEU A 96 -17.37 8.27 -9.93
CA LEU A 96 -17.18 7.00 -10.63
C LEU A 96 -16.27 6.08 -9.80
N VAL A 97 -16.77 4.91 -9.46
CA VAL A 97 -16.05 3.92 -8.65
C VAL A 97 -15.94 2.61 -9.42
N ALA A 98 -14.74 2.04 -9.41
CA ALA A 98 -14.50 0.68 -9.89
C ALA A 98 -14.30 -0.24 -8.68
N LEU A 99 -14.84 -1.44 -8.79
CA LEU A 99 -14.56 -2.56 -7.91
C LEU A 99 -13.80 -3.62 -8.71
N ASP A 100 -12.68 -4.06 -8.19
CA ASP A 100 -11.90 -5.14 -8.80
C ASP A 100 -11.40 -6.07 -7.69
N ASP A 101 -11.20 -7.33 -8.03
CA ASP A 101 -10.62 -8.28 -7.12
C ASP A 101 -9.35 -8.91 -7.71
N PHE A 102 -8.40 -9.23 -6.83
CA PHE A 102 -7.22 -9.95 -7.23
C PHE A 102 -6.83 -11.03 -6.22
N ILE A 103 -6.26 -12.08 -6.75
CA ILE A 103 -5.78 -13.20 -5.96
C ILE A 103 -4.33 -12.95 -5.57
N ASN A 104 -4.08 -12.93 -4.25
CA ASN A 104 -2.76 -12.74 -3.67
C ASN A 104 -2.24 -14.05 -3.08
N PRO A 105 -1.43 -14.84 -3.82
CA PRO A 105 -0.91 -16.11 -3.36
C PRO A 105 -0.03 -15.95 -2.11
N LYS A 106 -0.13 -16.90 -1.20
CA LYS A 106 0.60 -16.92 0.07
C LYS A 106 1.30 -18.25 0.26
N THR A 107 2.43 -18.23 0.96
CA THR A 107 3.18 -19.45 1.32
C THR A 107 2.94 -19.87 2.77
N GLY A 108 2.45 -18.99 3.62
CA GLY A 108 2.18 -19.28 5.03
C GLY A 108 0.87 -20.05 5.22
N ARG A 109 0.92 -21.16 5.94
CA ARG A 109 -0.25 -22.04 6.19
C ARG A 109 -1.28 -21.46 7.18
N LYS A 110 -0.90 -20.52 8.04
CA LYS A 110 -1.75 -19.92 9.10
C LYS A 110 -1.98 -18.43 8.85
N ILE A 111 -2.40 -18.08 7.64
CA ILE A 111 -2.72 -16.70 7.31
C ILE A 111 -4.24 -16.56 7.29
N PHE A 112 -4.75 -15.59 8.05
CA PHE A 112 -6.18 -15.31 8.11
C PHE A 112 -6.74 -14.97 6.71
N GLY A 113 -7.93 -15.50 6.41
CA GLY A 113 -8.61 -15.22 5.14
C GLY A 113 -7.99 -15.89 3.91
N CYS A 114 -7.05 -16.84 4.10
CA CYS A 114 -6.54 -17.67 3.01
C CYS A 114 -7.37 -18.95 2.82
N SER A 115 -7.56 -19.30 1.56
CA SER A 115 -8.14 -20.57 1.11
C SER A 115 -7.55 -20.95 -0.24
N HIS A 116 -7.86 -22.16 -0.73
CA HIS A 116 -7.59 -22.53 -2.12
C HIS A 116 -8.64 -21.87 -3.02
N ILE A 117 -8.22 -20.92 -3.84
CA ILE A 117 -9.10 -20.07 -4.66
C ILE A 117 -8.80 -20.32 -6.13
N LEU A 118 -9.85 -20.47 -6.96
CA LEU A 118 -9.68 -20.58 -8.41
C LEU A 118 -9.09 -19.30 -8.99
N ASN A 119 -7.94 -19.41 -9.61
CA ASN A 119 -7.27 -18.31 -10.31
C ASN A 119 -7.52 -18.44 -11.82
N HIS A 120 -8.48 -17.69 -12.34
CA HIS A 120 -8.80 -17.64 -13.76
C HIS A 120 -7.65 -17.12 -14.63
N ALA A 121 -6.78 -16.29 -14.07
CA ALA A 121 -5.62 -15.72 -14.76
C ALA A 121 -4.34 -16.55 -14.62
N ALA A 122 -4.44 -17.79 -14.08
CA ALA A 122 -3.27 -18.65 -13.88
C ALA A 122 -2.62 -19.01 -15.22
N LYS A 123 -1.31 -18.78 -15.32
CA LYS A 123 -0.50 -19.20 -16.47
C LYS A 123 -0.27 -20.73 -16.42
N ALA A 124 0.15 -21.31 -17.54
CA ALA A 124 0.35 -22.76 -17.68
C ALA A 124 1.27 -23.39 -16.60
N ASN A 125 2.21 -22.61 -16.07
CA ASN A 125 3.16 -23.04 -15.02
C ASN A 125 2.74 -22.68 -13.59
N GLN A 126 1.49 -22.22 -13.40
CA GLN A 126 0.96 -21.81 -12.11
C GLN A 126 -0.20 -22.70 -11.68
N SER A 127 -0.38 -22.86 -10.36
CA SER A 127 -1.55 -23.56 -9.84
C SER A 127 -2.83 -22.81 -10.18
N LYS A 128 -3.84 -23.53 -10.66
CA LYS A 128 -5.20 -22.98 -10.83
C LYS A 128 -5.91 -22.74 -9.50
N TYR A 129 -5.46 -23.39 -8.43
CA TYR A 129 -6.03 -23.25 -7.08
C TYR A 129 -4.92 -22.94 -6.07
N PRO A 130 -4.28 -21.75 -6.14
CA PRO A 130 -3.27 -21.39 -5.16
C PRO A 130 -3.87 -21.20 -3.78
N TRP A 131 -3.08 -21.46 -2.74
CA TRP A 131 -3.37 -20.99 -1.39
C TRP A 131 -3.22 -19.46 -1.36
N ALA A 132 -4.31 -18.74 -1.23
CA ALA A 132 -4.32 -17.31 -1.47
C ALA A 132 -5.39 -16.57 -0.65
N GLN A 133 -5.23 -15.26 -0.54
CA GLN A 133 -6.29 -14.33 -0.18
C GLN A 133 -6.90 -13.75 -1.44
N ASN A 134 -8.23 -13.61 -1.47
CA ASN A 134 -8.90 -12.73 -2.41
C ASN A 134 -8.98 -11.32 -1.79
N VAL A 135 -8.51 -10.33 -2.52
CA VAL A 135 -8.48 -8.92 -2.07
C VAL A 135 -9.34 -8.11 -3.02
N VAL A 136 -10.37 -7.47 -2.47
CA VAL A 136 -11.21 -6.54 -3.22
C VAL A 136 -10.64 -5.14 -3.07
N VAL A 137 -10.47 -4.45 -4.17
CA VAL A 137 -10.00 -3.06 -4.21
C VAL A 137 -11.11 -2.16 -4.71
N VAL A 138 -11.34 -1.07 -3.99
CA VAL A 138 -12.22 0.02 -4.41
C VAL A 138 -11.34 1.11 -4.99
N GLY A 139 -11.60 1.49 -6.23
CA GLY A 139 -10.84 2.52 -6.92
C GLY A 139 -11.71 3.66 -7.41
N LEU A 140 -11.26 4.89 -7.19
CA LEU A 140 -11.85 6.07 -7.81
C LEU A 140 -11.39 6.16 -9.26
N LEU A 141 -12.32 6.16 -10.20
CA LEU A 141 -12.04 6.41 -11.61
C LEU A 141 -12.02 7.90 -11.89
N LYS A 142 -10.90 8.37 -12.38
CA LYS A 142 -10.68 9.78 -12.71
C LYS A 142 -10.07 9.95 -14.08
N ARG A 143 -10.57 10.92 -14.86
CA ARG A 143 -9.95 11.31 -16.11
C ARG A 143 -8.83 12.33 -15.84
N ILE A 144 -7.59 11.96 -16.12
CA ILE A 144 -6.40 12.79 -15.91
C ILE A 144 -5.68 12.94 -17.24
N LYS A 145 -5.52 14.17 -17.71
CA LYS A 145 -4.87 14.49 -19.01
C LYS A 145 -5.40 13.62 -20.17
N GLY A 146 -6.71 13.47 -20.24
CA GLY A 146 -7.38 12.72 -21.32
C GLY A 146 -7.36 11.19 -21.18
N ARG A 147 -6.73 10.64 -20.13
CA ARG A 147 -6.65 9.20 -19.87
C ARG A 147 -7.38 8.84 -18.57
N TRP A 148 -7.98 7.65 -18.54
CA TRP A 148 -8.55 7.12 -17.31
C TRP A 148 -7.45 6.65 -16.36
N ALA A 149 -7.56 7.04 -15.11
CA ALA A 149 -6.76 6.55 -14.01
C ALA A 149 -7.67 5.96 -12.93
N CYS A 150 -7.24 4.88 -12.31
CA CYS A 150 -7.87 4.30 -11.13
C CYS A 150 -6.99 4.58 -9.91
N LEU A 151 -7.54 5.31 -8.94
CA LEU A 151 -6.86 5.64 -7.69
C LEU A 151 -7.45 4.75 -6.60
N PRO A 152 -6.69 3.80 -6.03
CA PRO A 152 -7.20 2.97 -4.94
C PRO A 152 -7.53 3.83 -3.72
N VAL A 153 -8.72 3.63 -3.14
CA VAL A 153 -9.24 4.43 -2.01
C VAL A 153 -9.68 3.59 -0.82
N ALA A 154 -9.77 2.26 -1.01
CA ALA A 154 -9.99 1.27 0.05
C ALA A 154 -9.52 -0.12 -0.40
#